data_28d18b54acbeb5f5e9d396194cce6183
#
_entry.id   28d18b54acbeb5f5e9d396194cce6183
#
_cell.length_a   1.000
_cell.length_b   1.000
_cell.length_c   1.000
_cell.angle_alpha   90.00
_cell.angle_beta   90.00
_cell.angle_gamma   90.00
#
_symmetry.space_group_name_H-M   'P 1'
#
loop_
_entity.id
_entity.type
_entity.pdbx_description
1 polymer ?
#
loop_
_entity_poly.entity_id
_entity_poly.type
_entity_poly.pdbx_seq_one_letter_code
_entity_poly.pdbx_strand_id
1 'polypeptide(L)'
;QLMLQPEEEARELALASELFINGSLNTFAQETNVDTENRIMDYDIRELGEQLMPLGMLVTLDSIFNRVIANWKKGKTTWIFADEFYLLFRYEYSADFFYRLYKRIRKYNGFVTGLTQNVEELLKSDTARLMLANSEFLILLNQATTDRDELASLLNISDNQLSYITNVAAGHGLI
;
A
#
# COMPACT_ATOMS: atom_id res chain seq x y z
N GLN A 1 -7.07 31.37 -4.72
CA GLN A 1 -5.72 31.88 -4.48
C GLN A 1 -4.79 31.59 -5.65
N LEU A 2 -4.72 30.36 -6.18
CA LEU A 2 -3.85 30.01 -7.33
C LEU A 2 -4.18 30.84 -8.58
N MET A 3 -5.46 31.08 -8.87
CA MET A 3 -5.90 31.90 -10.02
C MET A 3 -5.46 33.38 -9.94
N LEU A 4 -5.00 33.84 -8.78
CA LEU A 4 -4.54 35.21 -8.55
C LEU A 4 -3.01 35.35 -8.62
N GLN A 5 -2.31 34.24 -8.82
CA GLN A 5 -0.85 34.24 -8.98
C GLN A 5 -0.48 34.65 -10.42
N PRO A 6 0.63 35.34 -10.63
CA PRO A 6 1.07 35.79 -11.94
C PRO A 6 1.65 34.67 -12.82
N GLU A 7 2.05 33.54 -12.22
CA GLU A 7 2.68 32.41 -12.91
C GLU A 7 1.63 31.62 -13.70
N GLU A 8 1.95 31.25 -14.94
CA GLU A 8 1.08 30.48 -15.82
C GLU A 8 0.81 29.07 -15.27
N GLU A 9 1.81 28.45 -14.67
CA GLU A 9 1.73 27.16 -14.00
C GLU A 9 0.71 27.15 -12.85
N ALA A 10 0.60 28.24 -12.11
CA ALA A 10 -0.38 28.37 -11.04
C ALA A 10 -1.82 28.37 -11.58
N ARG A 11 -2.03 28.97 -12.74
CA ARG A 11 -3.32 28.97 -13.43
C ARG A 11 -3.67 27.60 -13.97
N GLU A 12 -2.72 26.89 -14.58
CA GLU A 12 -2.91 25.53 -15.06
C GLU A 12 -3.27 24.57 -13.93
N LEU A 13 -2.55 24.65 -12.80
CA LEU A 13 -2.84 23.90 -11.58
C LEU A 13 -4.24 24.21 -11.03
N ALA A 14 -4.65 25.47 -11.04
CA ALA A 14 -5.98 25.86 -10.60
C ALA A 14 -7.08 25.23 -11.46
N LEU A 15 -6.92 25.28 -12.79
CA LEU A 15 -7.88 24.70 -13.74
C LEU A 15 -7.92 23.16 -13.61
N ALA A 16 -6.76 22.51 -13.49
CA ALA A 16 -6.70 21.06 -13.28
C ALA A 16 -7.37 20.63 -11.96
N SER A 17 -7.22 21.45 -10.91
CA SER A 17 -7.81 21.18 -9.59
C SER A 17 -9.32 21.40 -9.55
N GLU A 18 -9.89 22.16 -10.48
CA GLU A 18 -11.32 22.50 -10.49
C GLU A 18 -12.21 21.27 -10.63
N LEU A 19 -11.77 20.27 -11.41
CA LEU A 19 -12.46 18.98 -11.53
C LEU A 19 -12.63 18.25 -10.19
N PHE A 20 -11.68 18.38 -9.31
CA PHE A 20 -11.68 17.75 -7.99
C PHE A 20 -12.37 18.59 -6.90
N ILE A 21 -12.57 19.88 -7.11
CA ILE A 21 -13.21 20.78 -6.15
C ILE A 21 -14.69 20.96 -6.45
N ASN A 22 -15.03 21.32 -7.70
CA ASN A 22 -16.39 21.66 -8.13
C ASN A 22 -16.91 20.77 -9.26
N GLY A 23 -16.05 19.93 -9.86
CA GLY A 23 -16.38 19.10 -11.01
C GLY A 23 -16.89 17.71 -10.64
N SER A 24 -16.90 16.83 -11.64
CA SER A 24 -17.40 15.43 -11.51
C SER A 24 -16.56 14.54 -10.60
N LEU A 25 -15.35 14.97 -10.24
CA LEU A 25 -14.42 14.22 -9.38
C LEU A 25 -14.31 14.80 -7.95
N ASN A 26 -15.34 15.53 -7.49
CA ASN A 26 -15.32 16.24 -6.22
C ASN A 26 -15.56 15.35 -4.97
N THR A 27 -15.51 14.05 -5.12
CA THR A 27 -15.76 13.09 -4.03
C THR A 27 -14.90 13.37 -2.79
N PHE A 28 -13.65 13.81 -2.97
CA PHE A 28 -12.72 14.12 -1.88
C PHE A 28 -12.77 15.57 -1.38
N ALA A 29 -13.60 16.42 -1.98
CA ALA A 29 -13.79 17.80 -1.54
C ALA A 29 -14.88 17.95 -0.47
N GLN A 30 -15.55 16.86 -0.11
CA GLN A 30 -16.61 16.85 0.90
C GLN A 30 -16.02 16.79 2.31
N GLU A 31 -16.79 17.27 3.30
CA GLU A 31 -16.43 17.08 4.70
C GLU A 31 -16.37 15.59 5.04
N THR A 32 -15.41 15.23 5.88
CA THR A 32 -15.24 13.84 6.35
C THR A 32 -16.48 13.43 7.16
N ASN A 33 -17.21 12.44 6.67
CA ASN A 33 -18.43 11.91 7.28
C ASN A 33 -18.23 10.52 7.93
N VAL A 34 -16.97 10.07 8.05
CA VAL A 34 -16.61 8.77 8.65
C VAL A 34 -16.03 8.98 10.04
N ASP A 35 -16.42 8.12 10.98
CA ASP A 35 -15.78 8.09 12.29
C ASP A 35 -14.39 7.44 12.19
N THR A 36 -13.35 8.26 12.32
CA THR A 36 -11.96 7.82 12.26
C THR A 36 -11.40 7.40 13.62
N GLU A 37 -12.18 7.42 14.71
CA GLU A 37 -11.72 7.05 16.05
C GLU A 37 -11.88 5.55 16.37
N ASN A 38 -12.56 4.79 15.51
CA ASN A 38 -12.76 3.36 15.68
C ASN A 38 -11.46 2.58 15.81
N ARG A 39 -11.48 1.52 16.63
CA ARG A 39 -10.33 0.66 16.87
C ARG A 39 -9.90 -0.11 15.61
N ILE A 40 -10.87 -0.52 14.79
CA ILE A 40 -10.69 -1.20 13.51
C ILE A 40 -11.24 -0.29 12.43
N MET A 41 -10.43 -0.04 11.41
CA MET A 41 -10.77 0.76 10.24
C MET A 41 -10.50 -0.08 9.01
N ASP A 42 -11.45 -0.11 8.09
CA ASP A 42 -11.31 -0.69 6.76
C ASP A 42 -11.43 0.43 5.71
N TYR A 43 -10.49 0.46 4.78
CA TYR A 43 -10.46 1.41 3.67
C TYR A 43 -10.68 0.63 2.38
N ASP A 44 -11.91 0.56 1.93
CA ASP A 44 -12.24 -0.03 0.62
C ASP A 44 -12.17 1.05 -0.46
N ILE A 45 -11.18 0.93 -1.34
CA ILE A 45 -10.95 1.86 -2.45
C ILE A 45 -11.30 1.27 -3.83
N ARG A 46 -11.82 0.04 -3.89
CA ARG A 46 -12.07 -0.68 -5.15
C ARG A 46 -13.08 0.02 -6.06
N GLU A 47 -14.07 0.69 -5.48
CA GLU A 47 -15.15 1.34 -6.23
C GLU A 47 -14.81 2.74 -6.73
N LEU A 48 -13.61 3.26 -6.48
CA LEU A 48 -13.22 4.62 -6.91
C LEU A 48 -13.05 4.78 -8.43
N GLY A 49 -12.95 3.66 -9.16
CA GLY A 49 -12.66 3.68 -10.58
C GLY A 49 -11.24 4.18 -10.91
N GLU A 50 -10.80 3.96 -12.14
CA GLU A 50 -9.41 4.23 -12.54
C GLU A 50 -8.99 5.70 -12.40
N GLN A 51 -9.92 6.64 -12.64
CA GLN A 51 -9.62 8.07 -12.58
C GLN A 51 -9.37 8.59 -11.17
N LEU A 52 -10.12 8.08 -10.18
CA LEU A 52 -10.00 8.50 -8.77
C LEU A 52 -9.06 7.61 -7.97
N MET A 53 -8.71 6.42 -8.46
CA MET A 53 -7.86 5.48 -7.75
C MET A 53 -6.54 6.10 -7.27
N PRO A 54 -5.77 6.85 -8.11
CA PRO A 54 -4.53 7.48 -7.66
C PRO A 54 -4.73 8.43 -6.49
N LEU A 55 -5.74 9.29 -6.56
CA LEU A 55 -6.05 10.27 -5.51
C LEU A 55 -6.58 9.56 -4.26
N GLY A 56 -7.48 8.59 -4.42
CA GLY A 56 -8.01 7.80 -3.31
C GLY A 56 -6.93 7.04 -2.55
N MET A 57 -5.99 6.46 -3.28
CA MET A 57 -4.85 5.78 -2.68
C MET A 57 -3.97 6.75 -1.88
N LEU A 58 -3.67 7.93 -2.43
CA LEU A 58 -2.89 8.95 -1.74
C LEU A 58 -3.57 9.41 -0.44
N VAL A 59 -4.87 9.74 -0.50
CA VAL A 59 -5.67 10.17 0.65
C VAL A 59 -5.73 9.08 1.72
N THR A 60 -5.94 7.83 1.30
CA THR A 60 -5.99 6.67 2.21
C THR A 60 -4.67 6.46 2.91
N LEU A 61 -3.56 6.45 2.17
CA LEU A 61 -2.22 6.28 2.75
C LEU A 61 -1.86 7.40 3.72
N ASP A 62 -2.18 8.65 3.39
CA ASP A 62 -1.98 9.79 4.28
C ASP A 62 -2.82 9.68 5.56
N SER A 63 -4.09 9.29 5.42
CA SER A 63 -4.99 9.04 6.57
C SER A 63 -4.43 7.95 7.49
N ILE A 64 -3.97 6.83 6.93
CA ILE A 64 -3.35 5.73 7.68
C ILE A 64 -2.12 6.24 8.44
N PHE A 65 -1.22 6.97 7.78
CA PHE A 65 0.00 7.46 8.42
C PHE A 65 -0.29 8.46 9.54
N ASN A 66 -1.21 9.39 9.32
CA ASN A 66 -1.66 10.33 10.35
C ASN A 66 -2.24 9.59 11.57
N ARG A 67 -2.98 8.50 11.34
CA ARG A 67 -3.52 7.63 12.40
C ARG A 67 -2.41 6.93 13.17
N VAL A 68 -1.40 6.39 12.49
CA VAL A 68 -0.22 5.79 13.13
C VAL A 68 0.45 6.78 14.07
N ILE A 69 0.69 8.01 13.61
CA ILE A 69 1.31 9.06 14.44
C ILE A 69 0.43 9.42 15.64
N ALA A 70 -0.88 9.57 15.43
CA ALA A 70 -1.82 9.90 16.50
C ALA A 70 -1.87 8.79 17.57
N ASN A 71 -1.86 7.53 17.17
CA ASN A 71 -1.83 6.38 18.06
C ASN A 71 -0.50 6.30 18.82
N TRP A 72 0.61 6.50 18.14
CA TRP A 72 1.94 6.53 18.77
C TRP A 72 2.03 7.59 19.87
N LYS A 73 1.54 8.80 19.62
CA LYS A 73 1.48 9.86 20.64
C LYS A 73 0.64 9.49 21.85
N LYS A 74 -0.34 8.60 21.68
CA LYS A 74 -1.20 8.04 22.75
C LYS A 74 -0.62 6.74 23.37
N GLY A 75 0.61 6.35 23.00
CA GLY A 75 1.24 5.10 23.44
C GLY A 75 0.60 3.82 22.90
N LYS A 76 -0.18 3.92 21.81
CA LYS A 76 -0.88 2.79 21.20
C LYS A 76 -0.08 2.20 20.06
N THR A 77 -0.20 0.89 19.87
CA THR A 77 0.34 0.15 18.71
C THR A 77 -0.67 0.22 17.55
N THR A 78 -0.16 0.31 16.33
CA THR A 78 -0.98 0.27 15.11
C THR A 78 -0.54 -0.90 14.22
N TRP A 79 -1.50 -1.71 13.79
CA TRP A 79 -1.33 -2.77 12.82
C TRP A 79 -1.98 -2.37 11.51
N ILE A 80 -1.25 -2.47 10.42
CA ILE A 80 -1.73 -2.21 9.06
C ILE A 80 -1.69 -3.53 8.30
N PHE A 81 -2.83 -3.91 7.73
CA PHE A 81 -2.96 -5.02 6.82
C PHE A 81 -3.29 -4.47 5.44
N ALA A 82 -2.42 -4.70 4.48
CA ALA A 82 -2.62 -4.29 3.10
C ALA A 82 -2.93 -5.55 2.28
N ASP A 83 -4.20 -5.72 1.94
CA ASP A 83 -4.63 -6.78 1.04
C ASP A 83 -4.38 -6.37 -0.42
N GLU A 84 -4.15 -7.35 -1.28
CA GLU A 84 -3.72 -7.15 -2.67
C GLU A 84 -2.55 -6.14 -2.76
N PHE A 85 -1.57 -6.37 -1.91
CA PHE A 85 -0.42 -5.50 -1.66
C PHE A 85 0.29 -5.04 -2.94
N TYR A 86 0.32 -5.87 -3.99
CA TYR A 86 0.94 -5.53 -5.28
C TYR A 86 0.32 -4.29 -5.93
N LEU A 87 -0.95 -3.96 -5.65
CA LEU A 87 -1.62 -2.78 -6.20
C LEU A 87 -0.96 -1.46 -5.78
N LEU A 88 -0.33 -1.43 -4.61
CA LEU A 88 0.38 -0.25 -4.12
C LEU A 88 1.61 0.10 -4.97
N PHE A 89 2.12 -0.86 -5.75
CA PHE A 89 3.31 -0.68 -6.59
C PHE A 89 2.98 -0.33 -8.05
N ARG A 90 1.70 -0.23 -8.42
CA ARG A 90 1.29 0.22 -9.75
C ARG A 90 1.63 1.67 -10.06
N TYR A 91 1.68 2.51 -9.02
CA TYR A 91 1.99 3.93 -9.15
C TYR A 91 3.25 4.25 -8.35
N GLU A 92 4.19 4.95 -8.97
CA GLU A 92 5.47 5.29 -8.35
C GLU A 92 5.30 6.02 -7.01
N TYR A 93 4.37 6.99 -6.93
CA TYR A 93 4.11 7.76 -5.71
C TYR A 93 3.60 6.87 -4.57
N SER A 94 2.73 5.89 -4.83
CA SER A 94 2.23 4.98 -3.78
C SER A 94 3.30 3.99 -3.34
N ALA A 95 4.08 3.47 -4.27
CA ALA A 95 5.22 2.61 -3.99
C ALA A 95 6.24 3.32 -3.09
N ASP A 96 6.62 4.56 -3.43
CA ASP A 96 7.56 5.36 -2.66
C ASP A 96 7.02 5.77 -1.29
N PHE A 97 5.75 6.17 -1.22
CA PHE A 97 5.08 6.47 0.06
C PHE A 97 5.08 5.24 0.97
N PHE A 98 4.65 4.07 0.44
CA PHE A 98 4.55 2.86 1.22
C PHE A 98 5.92 2.33 1.67
N TYR A 99 6.94 2.43 0.82
CA TYR A 99 8.31 2.10 1.17
C TYR A 99 8.85 2.97 2.31
N ARG A 100 8.59 4.28 2.27
CA ARG A 100 8.95 5.19 3.36
C ARG A 100 8.20 4.87 4.64
N LEU A 101 6.91 4.55 4.54
CA LEU A 101 6.11 4.09 5.68
C LEU A 101 6.71 2.81 6.27
N TYR A 102 6.95 1.80 5.43
CA TYR A 102 7.52 0.52 5.83
C TYR A 102 8.82 0.67 6.61
N LYS A 103 9.76 1.49 6.11
CA LYS A 103 11.03 1.77 6.80
C LYS A 103 10.88 2.47 8.15
N ARG A 104 9.86 3.28 8.32
CA ARG A 104 9.72 4.19 9.47
C ARG A 104 8.72 3.70 10.50
N ILE A 105 7.78 2.84 10.12
CA ILE A 105 6.62 2.51 10.94
C ILE A 105 6.99 1.93 12.30
N ARG A 106 8.09 1.18 12.37
CA ARG A 106 8.61 0.62 13.63
C ARG A 106 8.94 1.71 14.66
N LYS A 107 9.40 2.90 14.21
CA LYS A 107 9.67 4.04 15.10
C LYS A 107 8.39 4.60 15.73
N TYR A 108 7.25 4.35 15.12
CA TYR A 108 5.94 4.77 15.58
C TYR A 108 5.15 3.63 16.24
N ASN A 109 5.84 2.59 16.71
CA ASN A 109 5.22 1.40 17.32
C ASN A 109 4.13 0.80 16.41
N GLY A 110 4.43 0.68 15.13
CA GLY A 110 3.52 0.16 14.11
C GLY A 110 4.08 -1.07 13.42
N PHE A 111 3.18 -1.88 12.89
CA PHE A 111 3.47 -3.08 12.11
C PHE A 111 2.72 -3.04 10.80
N VAL A 112 3.34 -3.55 9.75
CA VAL A 112 2.75 -3.67 8.42
C VAL A 112 2.79 -5.12 7.98
N THR A 113 1.66 -5.61 7.51
CA THR A 113 1.52 -6.92 6.88
C THR A 113 0.96 -6.73 5.49
N GLY A 114 1.73 -7.07 4.47
CA GLY A 114 1.26 -7.13 3.09
C GLY A 114 0.78 -8.54 2.75
N LEU A 115 -0.40 -8.63 2.14
CA LEU A 115 -0.95 -9.89 1.62
C LEU A 115 -1.09 -9.76 0.11
N THR A 116 -0.70 -10.79 -0.61
CA THR A 116 -0.87 -10.84 -2.07
C THR A 116 -1.04 -12.26 -2.56
N GLN A 117 -1.85 -12.42 -3.59
CA GLN A 117 -1.97 -13.65 -4.36
C GLN A 117 -1.18 -13.56 -5.67
N ASN A 118 -0.80 -12.35 -6.09
CA ASN A 118 -0.15 -12.10 -7.36
C ASN A 118 1.32 -11.72 -7.14
N VAL A 119 2.15 -12.74 -7.00
CA VAL A 119 3.59 -12.58 -6.75
C VAL A 119 4.29 -12.04 -7.98
N GLU A 120 3.93 -12.50 -9.18
CA GLU A 120 4.52 -12.05 -10.45
C GLU A 120 4.40 -10.52 -10.59
N GLU A 121 3.18 -9.95 -10.38
CA GLU A 121 2.97 -8.52 -10.45
C GLU A 121 3.77 -7.75 -9.38
N LEU A 122 3.85 -8.31 -8.17
CA LEU A 122 4.63 -7.72 -7.08
C LEU A 122 6.12 -7.65 -7.43
N LEU A 123 6.66 -8.72 -8.01
CA LEU A 123 8.08 -8.83 -8.34
C LEU A 123 8.51 -7.98 -9.54
N LYS A 124 7.59 -7.40 -10.31
CA LYS A 124 7.91 -6.39 -11.33
C LYS A 124 8.42 -5.07 -10.74
N SER A 125 8.15 -4.80 -9.46
CA SER A 125 8.59 -3.59 -8.77
C SER A 125 9.90 -3.83 -8.02
N ASP A 126 10.95 -3.09 -8.35
CA ASP A 126 12.21 -3.10 -7.59
C ASP A 126 12.01 -2.69 -6.13
N THR A 127 11.12 -1.74 -5.88
CA THR A 127 10.76 -1.31 -4.53
C THR A 127 10.13 -2.45 -3.73
N ALA A 128 9.23 -3.23 -4.34
CA ALA A 128 8.63 -4.39 -3.70
C ALA A 128 9.67 -5.49 -3.42
N ARG A 129 10.58 -5.75 -4.35
CA ARG A 129 11.71 -6.69 -4.15
C ARG A 129 12.56 -6.29 -2.95
N LEU A 130 12.91 -5.01 -2.82
CA LEU A 130 13.65 -4.48 -1.68
C LEU A 130 12.87 -4.63 -0.36
N MET A 131 11.56 -4.46 -0.38
CA MET A 131 10.72 -4.64 0.80
C MET A 131 10.65 -6.10 1.23
N LEU A 132 10.46 -7.03 0.30
CA LEU A 132 10.48 -8.47 0.57
C LEU A 132 11.82 -8.90 1.19
N ALA A 133 12.94 -8.49 0.60
CA ALA A 133 14.28 -8.82 1.11
C ALA A 133 14.58 -8.24 2.51
N ASN A 134 13.85 -7.20 2.93
CA ASN A 134 13.99 -6.56 4.24
C ASN A 134 12.83 -6.88 5.20
N SER A 135 11.94 -7.80 4.83
CA SER A 135 10.86 -8.25 5.71
C SER A 135 11.41 -9.13 6.83
N GLU A 136 10.94 -8.92 8.05
CA GLU A 136 11.35 -9.74 9.21
C GLU A 136 10.70 -11.12 9.18
N PHE A 137 9.49 -11.20 8.64
CA PHE A 137 8.74 -12.45 8.50
C PHE A 137 8.15 -12.54 7.10
N LEU A 138 8.32 -13.69 6.48
CA LEU A 138 7.72 -14.04 5.20
C LEU A 138 6.95 -15.34 5.39
N ILE A 139 5.66 -15.30 5.04
CA ILE A 139 4.80 -16.48 5.06
C ILE A 139 4.49 -16.82 3.61
N LEU A 140 5.03 -17.91 3.13
CA LEU A 140 4.84 -18.41 1.78
C LEU A 140 3.89 -19.61 1.83
N LEU A 141 2.68 -19.43 1.33
CA LEU A 141 1.72 -20.51 1.14
C LEU A 141 2.00 -21.24 -0.18
N ASN A 142 1.08 -22.10 -0.61
CA ASN A 142 1.23 -22.80 -1.88
C ASN A 142 1.41 -21.83 -3.05
N GLN A 143 2.49 -21.99 -3.83
CA GLN A 143 2.87 -21.11 -4.93
C GLN A 143 2.70 -21.77 -6.28
N ALA A 144 2.39 -20.97 -7.31
CA ALA A 144 2.48 -21.40 -8.70
C ALA A 144 3.95 -21.70 -9.07
N THR A 145 4.16 -22.60 -10.02
CA THR A 145 5.53 -23.04 -10.40
C THR A 145 6.38 -21.87 -10.90
N THR A 146 5.81 -20.94 -11.66
CA THR A 146 6.49 -19.76 -12.20
C THR A 146 7.00 -18.83 -11.11
N ASP A 147 6.15 -18.53 -10.14
CA ASP A 147 6.44 -17.57 -9.07
C ASP A 147 7.45 -18.13 -8.06
N ARG A 148 7.37 -19.44 -7.86
CA ARG A 148 8.23 -20.16 -6.93
C ARG A 148 9.72 -20.00 -7.22
N ASP A 149 10.13 -20.15 -8.47
CA ASP A 149 11.55 -20.13 -8.86
C ASP A 149 12.12 -18.71 -8.72
N GLU A 150 11.33 -17.69 -9.01
CA GLU A 150 11.71 -16.30 -8.84
C GLU A 150 11.82 -15.93 -7.34
N LEU A 151 10.85 -16.34 -6.52
CA LEU A 151 10.89 -16.17 -5.06
C LEU A 151 12.08 -16.90 -4.45
N ALA A 152 12.34 -18.13 -4.89
CA ALA A 152 13.47 -18.93 -4.40
C ALA A 152 14.81 -18.22 -4.64
N SER A 153 14.99 -17.65 -5.83
CA SER A 153 16.17 -16.88 -6.17
C SER A 153 16.30 -15.60 -5.34
N LEU A 154 15.21 -14.85 -5.19
CA LEU A 154 15.21 -13.60 -4.45
C LEU A 154 15.48 -13.79 -2.96
N LEU A 155 14.89 -14.83 -2.36
CA LEU A 155 14.90 -15.08 -0.91
C LEU A 155 15.93 -16.13 -0.49
N ASN A 156 16.71 -16.68 -1.43
CA ASN A 156 17.67 -17.77 -1.19
C ASN A 156 17.03 -19.02 -0.55
N ILE A 157 15.84 -19.40 -1.04
CA ILE A 157 15.11 -20.57 -0.54
C ILE A 157 15.75 -21.83 -1.16
N SER A 158 16.10 -22.81 -0.33
CA SER A 158 16.65 -24.08 -0.81
C SER A 158 15.60 -24.99 -1.41
N ASP A 159 16.02 -25.97 -2.25
CA ASP A 159 15.12 -26.95 -2.86
C ASP A 159 14.29 -27.73 -1.84
N ASN A 160 14.88 -28.04 -0.68
CA ASN A 160 14.15 -28.71 0.41
C ASN A 160 13.03 -27.82 0.96
N GLN A 161 13.27 -26.51 1.13
CA GLN A 161 12.27 -25.55 1.58
C GLN A 161 11.18 -25.34 0.53
N LEU A 162 11.52 -25.37 -0.76
CA LEU A 162 10.55 -25.24 -1.85
C LEU A 162 9.48 -26.35 -1.82
N SER A 163 9.80 -27.54 -1.30
CA SER A 163 8.83 -28.61 -1.15
C SER A 163 7.66 -28.27 -0.24
N TYR A 164 7.84 -27.34 0.71
CA TYR A 164 6.80 -26.89 1.64
C TYR A 164 5.84 -25.85 1.05
N ILE A 165 6.12 -25.34 -0.13
CA ILE A 165 5.26 -24.36 -0.84
C ILE A 165 4.86 -24.85 -2.23
N THR A 166 5.11 -26.14 -2.55
CA THR A 166 4.83 -26.74 -3.84
C THR A 166 3.80 -27.85 -3.69
N ASN A 167 2.64 -27.71 -4.30
CA ASN A 167 1.56 -28.72 -4.27
C ASN A 167 1.16 -29.16 -2.86
N VAL A 168 1.20 -28.25 -1.91
CA VAL A 168 0.82 -28.53 -0.51
C VAL A 168 -0.66 -28.25 -0.29
N ALA A 169 -1.22 -28.85 0.76
CA ALA A 169 -2.61 -28.61 1.14
C ALA A 169 -2.84 -27.16 1.60
N ALA A 170 -4.08 -26.69 1.51
CA ALA A 170 -4.45 -25.37 1.98
C ALA A 170 -4.06 -25.15 3.45
N GLY A 171 -3.50 -24.00 3.76
CA GLY A 171 -3.02 -23.65 5.10
C GLY A 171 -1.63 -24.17 5.45
N HIS A 172 -0.96 -24.90 4.57
CA HIS A 172 0.43 -25.30 4.71
C HIS A 172 1.35 -24.32 3.97
N GLY A 173 2.56 -24.13 4.49
CA GLY A 173 3.52 -23.21 3.89
C GLY A 173 4.83 -23.17 4.64
N LEU A 174 5.66 -22.18 4.29
CA LEU A 174 6.96 -21.89 4.87
C LEU A 174 6.91 -20.54 5.59
N ILE A 175 7.53 -20.44 6.76
CA ILE A 175 7.74 -19.21 7.52
C ILE A 175 9.23 -19.01 7.71
#